data_aeb9ca1aff7de320708f2674cd8c41ce
#
_entry.id   aeb9ca1aff7de320708f2674cd8c41ce
#
_cell.length_a   1.000
_cell.length_b   1.000
_cell.length_c   1.000
_cell.angle_alpha   90.00
_cell.angle_beta   90.00
_cell.angle_gamma   90.00
#
_symmetry.space_group_name_H-M   'P 1'
#
loop_
_entity.id
_entity.type
_entity.pdbx_description
1 polymer ?
#
loop_
_entity_poly.entity_id
_entity_poly.type
_entity_poly.pdbx_seq_one_letter_code
_entity_poly.pdbx_strand_id
1 'polypeptide(L)'
;MEKIFLIPPSDMSDKLPFILTLAGITYPDAEYKIYRECSALYVIEYVEKGAGTVICRGESYRIEKGDVYILPAGFEHRYYSDKKEPWKKKWMNVSGELCERLTEIYGIDKRVHFPKTDIGGLFDELFDYLAKHPADNEINSYSAIIFHRMIQRLAENSEKKHTGTAQNVKSFIDCNIYRKINAELVAEKFGFSVSQLGRLFKREYGATVYNYILEQKIATAEKLLQNSSLTVKQIADMLNFTDEHYFCNVFKKKRGVTPGRIRK
;
A
#
# COMPACT_ATOMS: atom_id res chain seq x y z
N MET A 1 -18.14 9.48 25.05
CA MET A 1 -17.81 10.92 24.84
C MET A 1 -16.76 11.05 23.75
N GLU A 2 -16.87 12.03 22.84
CA GLU A 2 -15.90 12.27 21.77
C GLU A 2 -15.41 13.71 21.81
N LYS A 3 -14.12 13.91 21.48
CA LYS A 3 -13.57 15.23 21.13
C LYS A 3 -13.41 15.25 19.63
N ILE A 4 -14.13 16.15 18.94
CA ILE A 4 -14.15 16.24 17.48
C ILE A 4 -13.49 17.56 17.06
N PHE A 5 -12.60 17.50 16.06
CA PHE A 5 -12.06 18.65 15.35
C PHE A 5 -12.93 18.89 14.14
N LEU A 6 -13.69 19.98 14.15
CA LEU A 6 -14.53 20.41 13.03
C LEU A 6 -13.64 21.02 11.95
N ILE A 7 -13.78 20.56 10.74
CA ILE A 7 -13.06 21.08 9.59
C ILE A 7 -14.00 22.02 8.83
N PRO A 8 -13.61 23.26 8.58
CA PRO A 8 -14.42 24.19 7.80
C PRO A 8 -14.68 23.64 6.40
N PRO A 9 -15.91 23.74 5.86
CA PRO A 9 -16.15 23.38 4.47
C PRO A 9 -15.31 24.28 3.56
N SER A 10 -14.67 23.69 2.56
CA SER A 10 -13.93 24.41 1.53
C SER A 10 -14.81 24.54 0.28
N ASP A 11 -14.91 25.72 -0.31
CA ASP A 11 -15.61 25.94 -1.59
C ASP A 11 -15.01 25.12 -2.76
N MET A 12 -13.80 24.57 -2.57
CA MET A 12 -13.07 23.75 -3.54
C MET A 12 -13.13 22.25 -3.23
N SER A 13 -13.94 21.84 -2.25
CA SER A 13 -13.92 20.43 -1.76
C SER A 13 -14.12 19.39 -2.86
N ASP A 14 -15.02 19.65 -3.82
CA ASP A 14 -15.33 18.69 -4.89
C ASP A 14 -14.20 18.49 -5.93
N LYS A 15 -13.16 19.32 -5.86
CA LYS A 15 -12.01 19.28 -6.81
C LYS A 15 -10.71 18.83 -6.18
N LEU A 16 -10.68 18.66 -4.86
CA LEU A 16 -9.46 18.28 -4.15
C LEU A 16 -9.25 16.76 -4.22
N PRO A 17 -8.02 16.30 -4.49
CA PRO A 17 -7.72 14.87 -4.53
C PRO A 17 -7.76 14.21 -3.13
N PHE A 18 -7.74 15.03 -2.06
CA PHE A 18 -7.80 14.60 -0.67
C PHE A 18 -8.55 15.64 0.17
N ILE A 19 -9.47 15.16 1.01
CA ILE A 19 -10.27 15.99 1.91
C ILE A 19 -10.28 15.34 3.29
N LEU A 20 -9.85 16.07 4.31
CA LEU A 20 -10.12 15.72 5.70
C LEU A 20 -11.53 16.18 6.06
N THR A 21 -12.44 15.26 6.33
CA THR A 21 -13.82 15.59 6.67
C THR A 21 -14.00 15.82 8.16
N LEU A 22 -13.48 14.90 8.97
CA LEU A 22 -13.54 14.97 10.44
C LEU A 22 -12.32 14.25 11.03
N ALA A 23 -11.90 14.70 12.21
CA ALA A 23 -10.91 13.98 13.02
C ALA A 23 -11.27 14.10 14.49
N GLY A 24 -10.84 13.15 15.31
CA GLY A 24 -11.19 13.21 16.72
C GLY A 24 -10.61 12.10 17.58
N ILE A 25 -11.04 12.15 18.86
CA ILE A 25 -10.72 11.19 19.90
C ILE A 25 -12.02 10.67 20.47
N THR A 26 -12.20 9.34 20.44
CA THR A 26 -13.27 8.66 21.18
C THR A 26 -12.75 8.21 22.54
N TYR A 27 -13.42 8.60 23.60
CA TYR A 27 -13.10 8.19 24.97
C TYR A 27 -13.85 6.88 25.34
N PRO A 28 -13.35 6.11 26.31
CA PRO A 28 -13.93 4.82 26.67
C PRO A 28 -15.42 4.92 27.00
N ASP A 29 -16.20 4.08 26.33
CA ASP A 29 -17.64 3.93 26.52
C ASP A 29 -18.03 2.49 26.11
N ALA A 30 -18.58 1.72 27.04
CA ALA A 30 -18.96 0.33 26.85
C ALA A 30 -20.16 0.15 25.91
N GLU A 31 -20.98 1.17 25.75
CA GLU A 31 -22.16 1.16 24.87
C GLU A 31 -21.85 1.75 23.48
N TYR A 32 -20.62 2.20 23.25
CA TYR A 32 -20.20 2.80 21.96
C TYR A 32 -20.31 1.78 20.84
N LYS A 33 -21.09 2.12 19.83
CA LYS A 33 -21.28 1.31 18.62
C LYS A 33 -21.61 2.19 17.43
N ILE A 34 -21.07 1.85 16.28
CA ILE A 34 -21.35 2.49 14.99
C ILE A 34 -21.74 1.44 13.98
N TYR A 35 -22.73 1.74 13.16
CA TYR A 35 -23.13 0.98 11.98
C TYR A 35 -23.31 1.92 10.80
N ARG A 36 -22.76 1.55 9.63
CA ARG A 36 -22.95 2.26 8.36
C ARG A 36 -23.11 1.25 7.24
N GLU A 37 -24.20 1.33 6.49
CA GLU A 37 -24.45 0.45 5.34
C GLU A 37 -23.51 0.73 4.18
N CYS A 38 -23.26 2.00 3.91
CA CYS A 38 -22.33 2.45 2.89
C CYS A 38 -21.74 3.79 3.34
N SER A 39 -20.43 3.87 3.41
CA SER A 39 -19.74 5.11 3.76
C SER A 39 -18.98 5.62 2.54
N ALA A 40 -19.17 6.88 2.18
CA ALA A 40 -18.36 7.54 1.15
C ALA A 40 -16.95 7.90 1.65
N LEU A 41 -16.67 7.66 2.93
CA LEU A 41 -15.44 8.07 3.59
C LEU A 41 -14.53 6.88 3.87
N TYR A 42 -13.25 7.08 3.70
CA TYR A 42 -12.22 6.28 4.34
C TYR A 42 -12.11 6.68 5.81
N VAL A 43 -12.09 5.68 6.69
CA VAL A 43 -11.89 5.89 8.12
C VAL A 43 -10.59 5.20 8.52
N ILE A 44 -9.68 5.92 9.14
CA ILE A 44 -8.47 5.37 9.75
C ILE A 44 -8.50 5.62 11.25
N GLU A 45 -8.34 4.57 12.04
CA GLU A 45 -8.44 4.63 13.50
C GLU A 45 -7.31 3.87 14.18
N TYR A 46 -6.75 4.48 15.22
CA TYR A 46 -5.70 3.91 16.07
C TYR A 46 -6.22 3.72 17.50
N VAL A 47 -6.10 2.51 18.04
CA VAL A 47 -6.55 2.18 19.41
C VAL A 47 -5.43 2.46 20.41
N GLU A 48 -5.60 3.51 21.19
CA GLU A 48 -4.64 3.92 22.22
C GLU A 48 -4.73 3.08 23.49
N LYS A 49 -5.94 2.66 23.88
CA LYS A 49 -6.25 1.80 25.03
C LYS A 49 -7.48 0.96 24.78
N GLY A 50 -7.61 -0.13 25.55
CA GLY A 50 -8.78 -0.99 25.50
C GLY A 50 -8.87 -1.83 24.25
N ALA A 51 -10.07 -2.30 23.95
CA ALA A 51 -10.34 -3.19 22.85
C ALA A 51 -11.75 -3.00 22.27
N GLY A 52 -11.99 -3.60 21.13
CA GLY A 52 -13.31 -3.63 20.49
C GLY A 52 -13.35 -4.61 19.33
N THR A 53 -14.46 -4.64 18.65
CA THR A 53 -14.66 -5.49 17.45
C THR A 53 -15.01 -4.62 16.27
N VAL A 54 -14.39 -4.90 15.14
CA VAL A 54 -14.67 -4.29 13.84
C VAL A 54 -15.15 -5.38 12.90
N ILE A 55 -16.24 -5.14 12.19
CA ILE A 55 -16.78 -6.02 11.16
C ILE A 55 -16.83 -5.23 9.87
N CYS A 56 -16.13 -5.70 8.86
CA CYS A 56 -16.03 -5.08 7.55
C CYS A 56 -15.78 -6.14 6.49
N ARG A 57 -16.37 -6.00 5.30
CA ARG A 57 -16.24 -6.97 4.20
C ARG A 57 -16.62 -8.41 4.59
N GLY A 58 -17.57 -8.58 5.51
CA GLY A 58 -18.03 -9.88 5.97
C GLY A 58 -17.12 -10.56 7.00
N GLU A 59 -15.98 -9.96 7.35
CA GLU A 59 -15.05 -10.49 8.33
C GLU A 59 -15.10 -9.72 9.64
N SER A 60 -14.81 -10.41 10.76
CA SER A 60 -14.78 -9.85 12.11
C SER A 60 -13.36 -9.83 12.66
N TYR A 61 -12.95 -8.68 13.17
CA TYR A 61 -11.61 -8.44 13.71
C TYR A 61 -11.70 -8.02 15.17
N ARG A 62 -10.98 -8.70 16.05
CA ARG A 62 -10.70 -8.21 17.41
C ARG A 62 -9.59 -7.18 17.30
N ILE A 63 -9.86 -5.96 17.75
CA ILE A 63 -8.93 -4.84 17.71
C ILE A 63 -8.53 -4.49 19.13
N GLU A 64 -7.25 -4.32 19.38
CA GLU A 64 -6.69 -4.10 20.71
C GLU A 64 -5.75 -2.88 20.74
N LYS A 65 -5.33 -2.50 21.95
CA LYS A 65 -4.34 -1.43 22.14
C LYS A 65 -3.14 -1.57 21.19
N GLY A 66 -2.81 -0.51 20.48
CA GLY A 66 -1.69 -0.43 19.53
C GLY A 66 -2.04 -0.91 18.12
N ASP A 67 -3.28 -1.33 17.88
CA ASP A 67 -3.75 -1.73 16.56
C ASP A 67 -4.32 -0.53 15.81
N VAL A 68 -4.26 -0.64 14.48
CA VAL A 68 -4.92 0.27 13.55
C VAL A 68 -5.92 -0.51 12.73
N TYR A 69 -7.02 0.13 12.35
CA TYR A 69 -7.89 -0.38 11.32
C TYR A 69 -8.28 0.70 10.32
N ILE A 70 -8.47 0.27 9.07
CA ILE A 70 -8.97 1.11 7.98
C ILE A 70 -10.30 0.56 7.53
N LEU A 71 -11.29 1.44 7.42
CA LEU A 71 -12.59 1.15 6.83
C LEU A 71 -12.65 1.86 5.47
N PRO A 72 -12.56 1.12 4.37
CA PRO A 72 -12.58 1.72 3.04
C PRO A 72 -13.96 2.27 2.70
N ALA A 73 -14.00 3.26 1.83
CA ALA A 73 -15.24 3.78 1.27
C ALA A 73 -15.99 2.70 0.46
N GLY A 74 -17.31 2.81 0.38
CA GLY A 74 -18.17 1.93 -0.41
C GLY A 74 -18.55 0.60 0.26
N PHE A 75 -18.10 0.34 1.49
CA PHE A 75 -18.38 -0.92 2.16
C PHE A 75 -19.22 -0.73 3.42
N GLU A 76 -20.09 -1.73 3.67
CA GLU A 76 -20.76 -1.88 4.96
C GLU A 76 -19.73 -2.13 6.05
N HIS A 77 -19.87 -1.44 7.17
CA HIS A 77 -19.06 -1.70 8.35
C HIS A 77 -19.80 -1.39 9.63
N ARG A 78 -19.46 -2.13 10.66
CA ARG A 78 -19.88 -1.88 12.04
C ARG A 78 -18.73 -2.12 13.01
N TYR A 79 -18.71 -1.35 14.08
CA TYR A 79 -17.70 -1.53 15.11
C TYR A 79 -18.25 -1.09 16.48
N TYR A 80 -17.76 -1.72 17.52
CA TYR A 80 -18.22 -1.49 18.90
C TYR A 80 -17.12 -1.76 19.91
N SER A 81 -17.19 -1.04 21.04
CA SER A 81 -16.31 -1.22 22.20
C SER A 81 -16.48 -2.59 22.84
N ASP A 82 -15.41 -3.09 23.45
CA ASP A 82 -15.50 -4.16 24.43
C ASP A 82 -16.17 -3.64 25.70
N LYS A 83 -17.04 -4.45 26.31
CA LYS A 83 -17.80 -4.05 27.52
C LYS A 83 -16.93 -3.94 28.76
N LYS A 84 -15.87 -4.75 28.84
CA LYS A 84 -14.99 -4.80 30.05
C LYS A 84 -13.81 -3.83 29.88
N GLU A 85 -13.31 -3.70 28.67
CA GLU A 85 -12.16 -2.87 28.31
C GLU A 85 -12.50 -1.93 27.15
N PRO A 86 -13.43 -0.96 27.35
CA PRO A 86 -13.83 -0.07 26.26
C PRO A 86 -12.64 0.73 25.75
N TRP A 87 -12.57 0.86 24.44
CA TRP A 87 -11.43 1.50 23.80
C TRP A 87 -11.39 3.01 23.94
N LYS A 88 -10.17 3.56 23.96
CA LYS A 88 -9.85 4.94 23.62
C LYS A 88 -9.16 4.92 22.29
N LYS A 89 -9.60 5.70 21.33
CA LYS A 89 -9.07 5.71 19.98
C LYS A 89 -8.97 7.11 19.39
N LYS A 90 -8.00 7.29 18.50
CA LYS A 90 -7.81 8.45 17.66
C LYS A 90 -8.25 8.08 16.25
N TRP A 91 -8.92 8.99 15.56
CA TRP A 91 -9.48 8.69 14.25
C TRP A 91 -9.52 9.90 13.33
N MET A 92 -9.54 9.64 12.02
CA MET A 92 -9.82 10.61 10.99
C MET A 92 -10.67 10.00 9.88
N ASN A 93 -11.56 10.80 9.34
CA ASN A 93 -12.41 10.50 8.19
C ASN A 93 -11.92 11.32 7.01
N VAL A 94 -11.58 10.66 5.92
CA VAL A 94 -11.03 11.28 4.72
C VAL A 94 -11.75 10.82 3.47
N SER A 95 -11.69 11.61 2.42
CA SER A 95 -12.21 11.27 1.09
C SER A 95 -11.29 11.79 -0.01
N GLY A 96 -11.57 11.38 -1.24
CA GLY A 96 -10.83 11.78 -2.44
C GLY A 96 -10.00 10.65 -3.03
N GLU A 97 -9.68 10.78 -4.32
CA GLU A 97 -8.98 9.76 -5.10
C GLU A 97 -7.62 9.39 -4.52
N LEU A 98 -6.93 10.33 -3.87
CA LEU A 98 -5.62 10.09 -3.28
C LEU A 98 -5.66 9.01 -2.19
N CYS A 99 -6.77 8.88 -1.42
CA CYS A 99 -6.91 7.88 -0.39
C CYS A 99 -6.86 6.47 -0.99
N GLU A 100 -7.62 6.25 -2.06
CA GLU A 100 -7.69 4.97 -2.77
C GLU A 100 -6.36 4.64 -3.44
N ARG A 101 -5.79 5.59 -4.19
CA ARG A 101 -4.52 5.42 -4.89
C ARG A 101 -3.35 5.11 -3.96
N LEU A 102 -3.25 5.77 -2.83
CA LEU A 102 -2.20 5.48 -1.86
C LEU A 102 -2.35 4.06 -1.29
N THR A 103 -3.54 3.66 -0.87
CA THR A 103 -3.76 2.32 -0.32
C THR A 103 -3.49 1.21 -1.34
N GLU A 104 -3.85 1.43 -2.62
CA GLU A 104 -3.53 0.51 -3.74
C GLU A 104 -2.03 0.41 -4.01
N ILE A 105 -1.33 1.56 -4.17
CA ILE A 105 0.11 1.61 -4.47
C ILE A 105 0.94 0.93 -3.38
N TYR A 106 0.54 1.12 -2.12
CA TYR A 106 1.17 0.48 -0.97
C TYR A 106 0.67 -0.96 -0.70
N GLY A 107 -0.26 -1.49 -1.51
CA GLY A 107 -0.74 -2.87 -1.42
C GLY A 107 -1.51 -3.19 -0.15
N ILE A 108 -2.16 -2.21 0.45
CA ILE A 108 -2.94 -2.36 1.69
C ILE A 108 -4.45 -2.14 1.52
N ASP A 109 -4.92 -1.91 0.29
CA ASP A 109 -6.31 -1.62 -0.08
C ASP A 109 -7.31 -2.72 0.33
N LYS A 110 -6.85 -3.98 0.41
CA LYS A 110 -7.66 -5.15 0.81
C LYS A 110 -7.64 -5.44 2.30
N ARG A 111 -6.80 -4.73 3.05
CA ARG A 111 -6.59 -5.02 4.46
C ARG A 111 -7.33 -4.05 5.36
N VAL A 112 -8.05 -4.60 6.33
CA VAL A 112 -8.81 -3.82 7.32
C VAL A 112 -8.01 -3.64 8.62
N HIS A 113 -7.31 -4.67 9.12
CA HIS A 113 -6.66 -4.69 10.43
C HIS A 113 -5.13 -4.72 10.32
N PHE A 114 -4.47 -3.85 11.07
CA PHE A 114 -3.01 -3.68 11.15
C PHE A 114 -2.56 -3.79 12.62
N PRO A 115 -2.26 -5.00 13.11
CA PRO A 115 -1.93 -5.19 14.51
C PRO A 115 -0.57 -4.57 14.87
N LYS A 116 -0.53 -3.96 16.06
CA LYS A 116 0.68 -3.39 16.68
C LYS A 116 1.43 -2.42 15.77
N THR A 117 0.67 -1.53 15.15
CA THR A 117 1.22 -0.49 14.27
C THR A 117 1.04 0.86 14.93
N ASP A 118 2.13 1.40 15.48
CA ASP A 118 2.07 2.70 16.16
C ASP A 118 2.07 3.86 15.16
N ILE A 119 0.90 4.50 15.07
CA ILE A 119 0.70 5.77 14.36
C ILE A 119 0.14 6.86 15.30
N GLY A 120 0.17 6.62 16.61
CA GLY A 120 -0.38 7.53 17.62
C GLY A 120 0.22 8.92 17.55
N GLY A 121 1.55 9.01 17.38
CA GLY A 121 2.26 10.29 17.25
C GLY A 121 1.88 11.08 15.98
N LEU A 122 1.52 10.40 14.88
CA LEU A 122 1.04 11.08 13.67
C LEU A 122 -0.36 11.71 13.89
N PHE A 123 -1.20 11.07 14.68
CA PHE A 123 -2.46 11.67 15.10
C PHE A 123 -2.26 12.87 16.03
N ASP A 124 -1.29 12.80 16.96
CA ASP A 124 -0.99 13.93 17.84
C ASP A 124 -0.48 15.13 17.03
N GLU A 125 0.39 14.91 16.06
CA GLU A 125 0.88 15.92 15.12
C GLU A 125 -0.29 16.57 14.34
N LEU A 126 -1.22 15.75 13.82
CA LEU A 126 -2.41 16.24 13.14
C LEU A 126 -3.30 17.08 14.07
N PHE A 127 -3.59 16.58 15.28
CA PHE A 127 -4.47 17.28 16.22
C PHE A 127 -3.86 18.59 16.73
N ASP A 128 -2.56 18.63 16.94
CA ASP A 128 -1.84 19.86 17.28
C ASP A 128 -1.91 20.89 16.17
N TYR A 129 -1.78 20.45 14.91
CA TYR A 129 -1.94 21.34 13.77
C TYR A 129 -3.36 21.91 13.68
N LEU A 130 -4.38 21.04 13.73
CA LEU A 130 -5.79 21.46 13.67
C LEU A 130 -6.18 22.40 14.81
N ALA A 131 -5.64 22.19 16.02
CA ALA A 131 -5.92 23.06 17.16
C ALA A 131 -5.31 24.46 17.00
N LYS A 132 -4.14 24.57 16.34
CA LYS A 132 -3.44 25.84 16.12
C LYS A 132 -3.93 26.60 14.89
N HIS A 133 -4.51 25.88 13.93
CA HIS A 133 -4.88 26.42 12.60
C HIS A 133 -6.33 26.05 12.21
N PRO A 134 -7.36 26.44 13.00
CA PRO A 134 -8.74 25.97 12.81
C PRO A 134 -9.43 26.46 11.53
N ALA A 135 -8.87 27.45 10.86
CA ALA A 135 -9.43 28.03 9.62
C ALA A 135 -8.39 28.10 8.50
N ASP A 136 -7.38 27.24 8.54
CA ASP A 136 -6.30 27.25 7.55
C ASP A 136 -6.78 26.59 6.24
N ASN A 137 -6.54 27.26 5.12
CA ASN A 137 -6.82 26.73 3.78
C ASN A 137 -5.93 25.53 3.42
N GLU A 138 -4.85 25.30 4.16
CA GLU A 138 -3.89 24.22 3.94
C GLU A 138 -4.19 22.96 4.76
N ILE A 139 -5.28 22.94 5.52
CA ILE A 139 -5.66 21.77 6.35
C ILE A 139 -5.67 20.48 5.53
N ASN A 140 -6.26 20.50 4.33
CA ASN A 140 -6.33 19.32 3.47
C ASN A 140 -4.95 18.88 2.98
N SER A 141 -4.10 19.83 2.57
CA SER A 141 -2.73 19.53 2.11
C SER A 141 -1.87 18.95 3.24
N TYR A 142 -1.92 19.56 4.42
CA TYR A 142 -1.20 19.07 5.59
C TYR A 142 -1.69 17.68 6.02
N SER A 143 -3.00 17.49 6.09
CA SER A 143 -3.62 16.22 6.45
C SER A 143 -3.32 15.11 5.44
N ALA A 144 -3.20 15.42 4.15
CA ALA A 144 -2.78 14.48 3.11
C ALA A 144 -1.35 13.96 3.33
N ILE A 145 -0.43 14.84 3.78
CA ILE A 145 0.94 14.45 4.13
C ILE A 145 0.93 13.51 5.33
N ILE A 146 0.19 13.84 6.38
CA ILE A 146 0.05 12.98 7.57
C ILE A 146 -0.58 11.63 7.19
N PHE A 147 -1.65 11.64 6.40
CA PHE A 147 -2.29 10.40 5.91
C PHE A 147 -1.30 9.54 5.12
N HIS A 148 -0.54 10.10 4.20
CA HIS A 148 0.49 9.37 3.45
C HIS A 148 1.53 8.73 4.38
N ARG A 149 2.04 9.46 5.38
CA ARG A 149 2.97 8.91 6.39
C ARG A 149 2.34 7.76 7.20
N MET A 150 1.04 7.85 7.52
CA MET A 150 0.31 6.74 8.14
C MET A 150 0.27 5.51 7.22
N ILE A 151 -0.10 5.69 5.95
CA ILE A 151 -0.14 4.60 4.96
C ILE A 151 1.22 3.93 4.80
N GLN A 152 2.32 4.70 4.72
CA GLN A 152 3.68 4.16 4.70
C GLN A 152 3.97 3.29 5.93
N ARG A 153 3.65 3.77 7.13
CA ARG A 153 3.88 3.03 8.38
C ARG A 153 3.08 1.73 8.44
N LEU A 154 1.83 1.75 7.94
CA LEU A 154 0.98 0.57 7.85
C LEU A 154 1.53 -0.46 6.86
N ALA A 155 2.03 -0.01 5.71
CA ALA A 155 2.65 -0.87 4.71
C ALA A 155 3.93 -1.53 5.25
N GLU A 156 4.85 -0.76 5.84
CA GLU A 156 6.10 -1.27 6.45
C GLU A 156 5.83 -2.35 7.51
N ASN A 157 4.83 -2.15 8.37
CA ASN A 157 4.46 -3.13 9.38
C ASN A 157 3.75 -4.35 8.78
N SER A 158 3.05 -4.16 7.66
CA SER A 158 2.43 -5.23 6.89
C SER A 158 3.46 -6.13 6.23
N GLU A 159 4.48 -5.53 5.65
CA GLU A 159 5.61 -6.26 5.04
C GLU A 159 6.34 -7.14 6.06
N LYS A 160 6.54 -6.66 7.29
CA LYS A 160 7.16 -7.44 8.36
C LYS A 160 6.35 -8.68 8.79
N LYS A 161 5.04 -8.73 8.53
CA LYS A 161 4.16 -9.82 9.00
C LYS A 161 3.55 -10.71 7.92
N HIS A 162 3.42 -10.24 6.67
CA HIS A 162 2.59 -10.92 5.67
C HIS A 162 3.13 -10.96 4.25
N THR A 163 4.25 -10.33 3.95
CA THR A 163 4.88 -10.66 2.69
C THR A 163 5.52 -12.02 2.87
N GLY A 164 4.88 -13.01 2.31
CA GLY A 164 5.58 -14.27 2.05
C GLY A 164 6.88 -13.89 1.35
N THR A 165 8.00 -14.45 1.75
CA THR A 165 9.34 -14.16 1.20
C THR A 165 9.33 -14.09 -0.33
N ALA A 166 8.47 -14.89 -0.97
CA ALA A 166 8.29 -14.89 -2.42
C ALA A 166 7.73 -13.56 -2.98
N GLN A 167 6.81 -12.92 -2.28
CA GLN A 167 6.25 -11.60 -2.66
C GLN A 167 7.31 -10.50 -2.57
N ASN A 168 8.10 -10.48 -1.51
CA ASN A 168 9.19 -9.52 -1.34
C ASN A 168 10.25 -9.70 -2.43
N VAL A 169 10.59 -10.94 -2.75
CA VAL A 169 11.47 -11.30 -3.86
C VAL A 169 10.92 -10.76 -5.18
N LYS A 170 9.64 -10.98 -5.44
CA LYS A 170 8.98 -10.50 -6.66
C LYS A 170 9.06 -8.96 -6.76
N SER A 171 8.64 -8.25 -5.73
CA SER A 171 8.68 -6.77 -5.69
C SER A 171 10.10 -6.24 -5.85
N PHE A 172 11.10 -6.89 -5.22
CA PHE A 172 12.49 -6.52 -5.39
C PHE A 172 12.96 -6.67 -6.84
N ILE A 173 12.58 -7.76 -7.51
CA ILE A 173 12.91 -7.97 -8.92
C ILE A 173 12.27 -6.88 -9.78
N ASP A 174 10.98 -6.62 -9.61
CA ASP A 174 10.22 -5.64 -10.39
C ASP A 174 10.81 -4.23 -10.27
N CYS A 175 11.21 -3.82 -9.06
CA CYS A 175 11.85 -2.53 -8.79
C CYS A 175 13.29 -2.41 -9.32
N ASN A 176 13.97 -3.53 -9.60
CA ASN A 176 15.38 -3.52 -9.99
C ASN A 176 15.64 -4.04 -11.41
N ILE A 177 14.61 -4.09 -12.25
CA ILE A 177 14.69 -4.74 -13.57
C ILE A 177 15.72 -4.08 -14.51
N TYR A 178 15.99 -2.79 -14.33
CA TYR A 178 17.01 -2.04 -15.06
C TYR A 178 18.43 -2.19 -14.49
N ARG A 179 18.59 -2.93 -13.38
CA ARG A 179 19.90 -3.20 -12.78
C ARG A 179 20.42 -4.57 -13.21
N LYS A 180 21.71 -4.78 -13.01
CA LYS A 180 22.29 -6.13 -13.14
C LYS A 180 21.76 -7.00 -12.00
N ILE A 181 20.74 -7.80 -12.29
CA ILE A 181 20.06 -8.67 -11.31
C ILE A 181 20.08 -10.11 -11.84
N ASN A 182 20.36 -11.05 -10.95
CA ASN A 182 20.33 -12.50 -11.21
C ASN A 182 19.78 -13.24 -9.97
N ALA A 183 19.60 -14.55 -10.08
CA ALA A 183 19.04 -15.37 -9.00
C ALA A 183 19.97 -15.42 -7.78
N GLU A 184 21.27 -15.39 -7.98
CA GLU A 184 22.29 -15.41 -6.94
C GLU A 184 22.21 -14.16 -6.06
N LEU A 185 22.21 -12.97 -6.67
CA LEU A 185 22.10 -11.70 -5.98
C LEU A 185 20.79 -11.58 -5.21
N VAL A 186 19.69 -12.07 -5.79
CA VAL A 186 18.38 -12.09 -5.12
C VAL A 186 18.40 -13.03 -3.93
N ALA A 187 18.99 -14.22 -4.07
CA ALA A 187 19.10 -15.20 -2.99
C ALA A 187 19.93 -14.67 -1.83
N GLU A 188 21.08 -14.08 -2.11
CA GLU A 188 21.96 -13.43 -1.14
C GLU A 188 21.24 -12.33 -0.37
N LYS A 189 20.55 -11.42 -1.09
CA LYS A 189 19.81 -10.30 -0.47
C LYS A 189 18.75 -10.77 0.54
N PHE A 190 18.11 -11.89 0.28
CA PHE A 190 17.03 -12.41 1.15
C PHE A 190 17.48 -13.52 2.11
N GLY A 191 18.78 -13.82 2.17
CA GLY A 191 19.36 -14.81 3.09
C GLY A 191 19.02 -16.26 2.74
N PHE A 192 18.81 -16.57 1.45
CA PHE A 192 18.53 -17.92 0.96
C PHE A 192 19.68 -18.48 0.12
N SER A 193 19.77 -19.80 0.04
CA SER A 193 20.46 -20.42 -1.09
C SER A 193 19.60 -20.27 -2.37
N VAL A 194 20.24 -20.25 -3.54
CA VAL A 194 19.55 -20.17 -4.85
C VAL A 194 18.51 -21.29 -4.99
N SER A 195 18.82 -22.49 -4.50
CA SER A 195 17.91 -23.63 -4.55
C SER A 195 16.68 -23.46 -3.65
N GLN A 196 16.86 -22.94 -2.43
CA GLN A 196 15.76 -22.66 -1.51
C GLN A 196 14.84 -21.58 -2.07
N LEU A 197 15.42 -20.47 -2.53
CA LEU A 197 14.67 -19.39 -3.16
C LEU A 197 13.93 -19.87 -4.40
N GLY A 198 14.58 -20.68 -5.25
CA GLY A 198 13.97 -21.23 -6.45
C GLY A 198 12.76 -22.11 -6.16
N ARG A 199 12.82 -22.96 -5.13
CA ARG A 199 11.68 -23.80 -4.69
C ARG A 199 10.54 -22.94 -4.13
N LEU A 200 10.86 -21.97 -3.28
CA LEU A 200 9.88 -21.04 -2.70
C LEU A 200 9.15 -20.27 -3.81
N PHE A 201 9.89 -19.63 -4.70
CA PHE A 201 9.35 -18.79 -5.74
C PHE A 201 8.54 -19.59 -6.77
N LYS A 202 9.02 -20.78 -7.14
CA LYS A 202 8.30 -21.67 -8.07
C LYS A 202 6.97 -22.17 -7.49
N ARG A 203 6.92 -22.44 -6.18
CA ARG A 203 5.68 -22.85 -5.50
C ARG A 203 4.62 -21.75 -5.54
N GLU A 204 5.03 -20.47 -5.34
CA GLU A 204 4.09 -19.34 -5.26
C GLU A 204 3.71 -18.78 -6.64
N TYR A 205 4.64 -18.76 -7.59
CA TYR A 205 4.46 -18.11 -8.90
C TYR A 205 4.56 -19.05 -10.11
N GLY A 206 4.76 -20.34 -9.90
CA GLY A 206 4.85 -21.31 -10.99
C GLY A 206 6.12 -21.20 -11.86
N ALA A 207 7.01 -20.24 -11.58
CA ALA A 207 8.21 -19.95 -12.36
C ALA A 207 9.45 -19.88 -11.46
N THR A 208 10.63 -20.17 -12.03
CA THR A 208 11.89 -19.92 -11.33
C THR A 208 12.19 -18.43 -11.29
N VAL A 209 12.97 -17.97 -10.30
CA VAL A 209 13.43 -16.57 -10.18
C VAL A 209 14.09 -16.10 -11.48
N TYR A 210 14.97 -16.91 -12.07
CA TYR A 210 15.61 -16.62 -13.35
C TYR A 210 14.60 -16.39 -14.49
N ASN A 211 13.63 -17.29 -14.64
CA ASN A 211 12.63 -17.17 -15.70
C ASN A 211 11.71 -15.96 -15.46
N TYR A 212 11.44 -15.62 -14.22
CA TYR A 212 10.66 -14.43 -13.87
C TYR A 212 11.42 -13.15 -14.24
N ILE A 213 12.71 -13.02 -13.84
CA ILE A 213 13.56 -11.88 -14.22
C ILE A 213 13.60 -11.73 -15.74
N LEU A 214 13.82 -12.83 -16.45
CA LEU A 214 13.89 -12.82 -17.90
C LEU A 214 12.57 -12.38 -18.54
N GLU A 215 11.45 -12.86 -18.06
CA GLU A 215 10.12 -12.46 -18.56
C GLU A 215 9.86 -10.97 -18.32
N GLN A 216 10.18 -10.44 -17.13
CA GLN A 216 10.03 -8.99 -16.84
C GLN A 216 10.92 -8.12 -17.72
N LYS A 217 12.16 -8.54 -17.98
CA LYS A 217 13.06 -7.85 -18.93
C LYS A 217 12.48 -7.82 -20.35
N ILE A 218 11.95 -8.96 -20.82
CA ILE A 218 11.35 -9.04 -22.16
C ILE A 218 10.06 -8.22 -22.26
N ALA A 219 9.19 -8.25 -21.24
CA ALA A 219 7.99 -7.42 -21.21
C ALA A 219 8.33 -5.91 -21.20
N THR A 220 9.36 -5.52 -20.45
CA THR A 220 9.87 -4.15 -20.44
C THR A 220 10.46 -3.76 -21.80
N ALA A 221 11.25 -4.65 -22.41
CA ALA A 221 11.79 -4.42 -23.77
C ALA A 221 10.69 -4.21 -24.80
N GLU A 222 9.63 -4.98 -24.75
CA GLU A 222 8.48 -4.85 -25.67
C GLU A 222 7.83 -3.46 -25.54
N LYS A 223 7.62 -2.96 -24.33
CA LYS A 223 7.12 -1.61 -24.09
C LYS A 223 8.06 -0.52 -24.63
N LEU A 224 9.37 -0.69 -24.43
CA LEU A 224 10.37 0.25 -24.93
C LEU A 224 10.43 0.27 -26.45
N LEU A 225 10.35 -0.90 -27.10
CA LEU A 225 10.31 -1.00 -28.57
C LEU A 225 9.08 -0.30 -29.17
N GLN A 226 7.94 -0.36 -28.50
CA GLN A 226 6.68 0.26 -28.96
C GLN A 226 6.60 1.76 -28.70
N ASN A 227 7.22 2.24 -27.60
CA ASN A 227 6.96 3.57 -27.07
C ASN A 227 8.22 4.47 -27.01
N SER A 228 9.34 4.04 -27.60
CA SER A 228 10.56 4.85 -27.64
C SER A 228 11.32 4.72 -28.96
N SER A 229 12.26 5.65 -29.19
CA SER A 229 13.18 5.63 -30.33
C SER A 229 14.49 4.84 -30.06
N LEU A 230 14.61 4.19 -28.88
CA LEU A 230 15.82 3.46 -28.52
C LEU A 230 16.11 2.31 -29.49
N THR A 231 17.36 2.15 -29.90
CA THR A 231 17.77 1.02 -30.74
C THR A 231 17.65 -0.31 -29.99
N VAL A 232 17.59 -1.41 -30.73
CA VAL A 232 17.57 -2.76 -30.15
C VAL A 232 18.76 -3.00 -29.21
N LYS A 233 19.95 -2.51 -29.63
CA LYS A 233 21.17 -2.56 -28.85
C LYS A 233 21.06 -1.74 -27.55
N GLN A 234 20.57 -0.50 -27.64
CA GLN A 234 20.38 0.33 -26.44
C GLN A 234 19.39 -0.29 -25.43
N ILE A 235 18.32 -0.93 -25.92
CA ILE A 235 17.37 -1.64 -25.05
C ILE A 235 18.04 -2.85 -24.39
N ALA A 236 18.84 -3.63 -25.15
CA ALA A 236 19.56 -4.77 -24.60
C ALA A 236 20.54 -4.33 -23.50
N ASP A 237 21.31 -3.27 -23.74
CA ASP A 237 22.25 -2.69 -22.78
C ASP A 237 21.53 -2.15 -21.53
N MET A 238 20.44 -1.37 -21.72
CA MET A 238 19.64 -0.82 -20.62
C MET A 238 19.07 -1.89 -19.70
N LEU A 239 18.66 -3.02 -20.27
CA LEU A 239 18.11 -4.15 -19.51
C LEU A 239 19.20 -5.15 -19.07
N ASN A 240 20.49 -4.80 -19.23
CA ASN A 240 21.62 -5.62 -18.82
C ASN A 240 21.56 -7.04 -19.38
N PHE A 241 21.31 -7.19 -20.67
CA PHE A 241 21.61 -8.42 -21.39
C PHE A 241 23.10 -8.48 -21.70
N THR A 242 23.64 -9.69 -21.81
CA THR A 242 25.09 -9.91 -22.08
C THR A 242 25.51 -9.27 -23.40
N ASP A 243 24.64 -9.39 -24.41
CA ASP A 243 24.83 -8.79 -25.74
C ASP A 243 23.48 -8.73 -26.49
N GLU A 244 23.47 -7.96 -27.59
CA GLU A 244 22.27 -7.78 -28.42
C GLU A 244 21.81 -9.08 -29.09
N HIS A 245 22.74 -9.96 -29.45
CA HIS A 245 22.40 -11.20 -30.12
C HIS A 245 21.67 -12.17 -29.19
N TYR A 246 22.17 -12.31 -27.97
CA TYR A 246 21.51 -13.09 -26.92
C TYR A 246 20.10 -12.51 -26.60
N PHE A 247 20.00 -11.18 -26.47
CA PHE A 247 18.71 -10.52 -26.28
C PHE A 247 17.72 -10.86 -27.40
N CYS A 248 18.11 -10.71 -28.67
CA CYS A 248 17.26 -11.00 -29.83
C CYS A 248 16.76 -12.45 -29.85
N ASN A 249 17.64 -13.40 -29.51
CA ASN A 249 17.28 -14.82 -29.45
C ASN A 249 16.27 -15.09 -28.34
N VAL A 250 16.50 -14.56 -27.15
CA VAL A 250 15.59 -14.71 -26.00
C VAL A 250 14.24 -14.05 -26.30
N PHE A 251 14.26 -12.85 -26.85
CA PHE A 251 13.04 -12.11 -27.20
C PHE A 251 12.19 -12.89 -28.21
N LYS A 252 12.82 -13.37 -29.29
CA LYS A 252 12.14 -14.19 -30.30
C LYS A 252 11.57 -15.49 -29.70
N LYS A 253 12.32 -16.15 -28.80
CA LYS A 253 11.85 -17.37 -28.11
C LYS A 253 10.63 -17.09 -27.23
N LYS A 254 10.55 -15.91 -26.61
CA LYS A 254 9.47 -15.53 -25.68
C LYS A 254 8.24 -14.91 -26.36
N ARG A 255 8.42 -14.19 -27.46
CA ARG A 255 7.35 -13.45 -28.16
C ARG A 255 7.01 -14.02 -29.55
N GLY A 256 7.76 -15.01 -30.03
CA GLY A 256 7.57 -15.59 -31.36
C GLY A 256 8.09 -14.74 -32.53
N VAL A 257 8.41 -13.47 -32.29
CA VAL A 257 8.90 -12.52 -33.30
C VAL A 257 10.17 -11.82 -32.84
N THR A 258 10.96 -11.29 -33.78
CA THR A 258 12.17 -10.54 -33.44
C THR A 258 11.84 -9.14 -32.91
N PRO A 259 12.72 -8.51 -32.08
CA PRO A 259 12.51 -7.16 -31.56
C PRO A 259 12.20 -6.13 -32.65
N GLY A 260 12.89 -6.19 -33.81
CA GLY A 260 12.68 -5.26 -34.92
C GLY A 260 11.28 -5.33 -35.57
N ARG A 261 10.54 -6.45 -35.40
CA ARG A 261 9.16 -6.56 -35.92
C ARG A 261 8.09 -5.99 -34.97
N ILE A 262 8.44 -5.75 -33.71
CA ILE A 262 7.53 -5.14 -32.73
C ILE A 262 7.50 -3.63 -32.88
N ARG A 263 8.59 -3.02 -33.38
CA ARG A 263 8.67 -1.57 -33.65
C ARG A 263 7.72 -1.21 -34.78
N LYS A 264 6.79 -0.32 -34.50
CA LYS A 264 5.90 0.27 -35.51
C LYS A 264 6.60 1.40 -36.27
#